data_d3f967af925f5d9c1d77968f9e8d5d2b
#
_entry.id   d3f967af925f5d9c1d77968f9e8d5d2b
#
_cell.length_a   1.000
_cell.length_b   1.000
_cell.length_c   1.000
_cell.angle_alpha   90.00
_cell.angle_beta   90.00
_cell.angle_gamma   90.00
#
_symmetry.space_group_name_H-M   'P 1'
#
loop_
_entity.id
_entity.type
_entity.pdbx_description
1 polymer ?
#
loop_
_entity_poly.entity_id
_entity_poly.type
_entity_poly.pdbx_seq_one_letter_code
_entity_poly.pdbx_strand_id
1 'polypeptide(L)'
;MKAKAAILTRLKEPLVVDEVDVPEPAFGQVLVKIRYSGLCGSQLGEIDGAKGPDRFLPHLLGHEGSGVILKAGPGVKTLKEGDHVVLHWRKGAGLESQTPAYQWKGAALNAGWVTTFNELAVVSENRATAIPKDFDLRLASLLGCAVITGMGIVANDAAVKPGESVVVFGAGGVGLNVIQAAALAGAAPIAAIDITDGKLALAKEFGATHVINSRTESAREAVLRAVGAKGANVVIDNTGVGEVIELSYELTHAQGRTILVGVPKNGERVSIDTLPLHFGKILTGSHGGEAEPALDIPHCLRLFAAGKLKLGEMITDTFSLDRINDAVASLRSGKIAGRAVIEISK
;
A
#
# COMPACT_ATOMS: atom_id res chain seq x y z
N MET A 1 4.16 -27.50 10.44
CA MET A 1 5.58 -27.28 10.06
C MET A 1 6.07 -26.01 10.73
N LYS A 2 7.40 -25.76 10.77
CA LYS A 2 7.96 -24.58 11.43
C LYS A 2 8.52 -23.60 10.42
N ALA A 3 8.43 -22.29 10.73
CA ALA A 3 8.95 -21.21 9.89
C ALA A 3 9.28 -19.99 10.73
N LYS A 4 10.26 -19.20 10.29
CA LYS A 4 10.61 -17.93 10.91
C LYS A 4 9.54 -16.86 10.57
N ALA A 5 9.21 -16.03 11.56
CA ALA A 5 8.25 -14.94 11.40
C ALA A 5 8.60 -13.75 12.29
N ALA A 6 8.18 -12.56 11.88
CA ALA A 6 8.20 -11.36 12.70
C ALA A 6 6.83 -11.20 13.38
N ILE A 7 6.83 -11.11 14.70
CA ILE A 7 5.65 -11.16 15.56
C ILE A 7 5.50 -9.82 16.30
N LEU A 8 4.33 -9.21 16.22
CA LEU A 8 3.96 -8.09 17.09
C LEU A 8 3.43 -8.66 18.41
N THR A 9 4.21 -8.51 19.48
CA THR A 9 3.86 -9.00 20.81
C THR A 9 3.25 -7.93 21.69
N ARG A 10 3.68 -6.67 21.48
CA ARG A 10 3.18 -5.48 22.19
C ARG A 10 3.26 -4.26 21.28
N LEU A 11 2.29 -3.36 21.42
CA LEU A 11 2.31 -2.09 20.71
C LEU A 11 3.52 -1.25 21.11
N LYS A 12 4.09 -0.52 20.13
CA LYS A 12 5.24 0.38 20.27
C LYS A 12 6.57 -0.30 20.66
N GLU A 13 6.60 -1.62 20.64
CA GLU A 13 7.83 -2.40 20.85
C GLU A 13 8.38 -2.95 19.52
N PRO A 14 9.67 -3.31 19.46
CA PRO A 14 10.23 -4.00 18.33
C PRO A 14 9.53 -5.34 18.07
N LEU A 15 9.43 -5.71 16.80
CA LEU A 15 8.94 -7.03 16.41
C LEU A 15 9.89 -8.13 16.92
N VAL A 16 9.34 -9.22 17.41
CA VAL A 16 10.08 -10.41 17.79
C VAL A 16 10.22 -11.32 16.57
N VAL A 17 11.44 -11.58 16.13
CA VAL A 17 11.72 -12.57 15.06
C VAL A 17 12.00 -13.91 15.71
N ASP A 18 11.12 -14.88 15.49
CA ASP A 18 11.21 -16.21 16.12
C ASP A 18 10.57 -17.28 15.22
N GLU A 19 10.75 -18.54 15.58
CA GLU A 19 10.15 -19.69 14.91
C GLU A 19 8.71 -19.89 15.39
N VAL A 20 7.78 -20.10 14.44
CA VAL A 20 6.35 -20.34 14.70
C VAL A 20 5.90 -21.68 14.09
N ASP A 21 4.88 -22.30 14.67
CA ASP A 21 4.24 -23.48 14.10
C ASP A 21 3.17 -23.04 13.10
N VAL A 22 3.38 -23.42 11.84
CA VAL A 22 2.51 -23.08 10.70
C VAL A 22 1.46 -24.19 10.53
N PRO A 23 0.17 -23.87 10.48
CA PRO A 23 -0.89 -24.85 10.26
C PRO A 23 -0.87 -25.41 8.84
N GLU A 24 -1.49 -26.57 8.64
CA GLU A 24 -1.81 -27.06 7.31
C GLU A 24 -2.93 -26.21 6.69
N PRO A 25 -2.91 -26.00 5.36
CA PRO A 25 -3.95 -25.25 4.69
C PRO A 25 -5.29 -26.01 4.76
N ALA A 26 -6.30 -25.37 5.33
CA ALA A 26 -7.67 -25.87 5.43
C ALA A 26 -8.44 -25.69 4.11
N PHE A 27 -9.77 -25.96 4.13
CA PHE A 27 -10.63 -25.75 2.97
C PHE A 27 -10.57 -24.30 2.47
N GLY A 28 -10.31 -24.13 1.18
CA GLY A 28 -10.21 -22.82 0.54
C GLY A 28 -8.94 -22.02 0.88
N GLN A 29 -7.91 -22.68 1.46
CA GLN A 29 -6.65 -22.05 1.80
C GLN A 29 -5.49 -22.60 0.96
N VAL A 30 -4.43 -21.80 0.82
CA VAL A 30 -3.15 -22.20 0.23
C VAL A 30 -2.01 -21.92 1.19
N LEU A 31 -0.98 -22.77 1.17
CA LEU A 31 0.30 -22.55 1.83
C LEU A 31 1.29 -21.95 0.83
N VAL A 32 1.85 -20.81 1.16
CA VAL A 32 2.76 -20.06 0.30
C VAL A 32 4.13 -19.91 0.97
N LYS A 33 5.20 -20.24 0.24
CA LYS A 33 6.57 -19.84 0.60
C LYS A 33 6.76 -18.40 0.16
N ILE A 34 6.85 -17.50 1.13
CA ILE A 34 7.06 -16.07 0.85
C ILE A 34 8.51 -15.84 0.46
N ARG A 35 8.71 -15.10 -0.63
CA ARG A 35 10.04 -14.70 -1.11
C ARG A 35 10.33 -13.25 -0.74
N TYR A 36 9.39 -12.37 -1.01
CA TYR A 36 9.53 -10.93 -0.74
C TYR A 36 8.24 -10.37 -0.17
N SER A 37 8.39 -9.37 0.69
CA SER A 37 7.27 -8.61 1.25
C SER A 37 7.57 -7.12 1.17
N GLY A 38 6.60 -6.31 0.75
CA GLY A 38 6.69 -4.86 0.84
C GLY A 38 6.49 -4.38 2.29
N LEU A 39 7.19 -3.33 2.68
CA LEU A 39 6.98 -2.64 3.96
C LEU A 39 6.15 -1.38 3.72
N CYS A 40 4.95 -1.34 4.28
CA CYS A 40 3.98 -0.26 4.12
C CYS A 40 3.87 0.61 5.38
N GLY A 41 3.52 1.89 5.22
CA GLY A 41 3.26 2.78 6.35
C GLY A 41 2.14 2.32 7.29
N SER A 42 1.19 1.51 6.79
CA SER A 42 0.13 0.92 7.61
C SER A 42 0.67 -0.03 8.69
N GLN A 43 1.81 -0.74 8.44
CA GLN A 43 2.46 -1.53 9.48
C GLN A 43 3.02 -0.66 10.62
N LEU A 44 3.50 0.55 10.33
CA LEU A 44 3.87 1.48 11.41
C LEU A 44 2.64 1.82 12.25
N GLY A 45 1.50 2.07 11.60
CA GLY A 45 0.23 2.32 12.30
C GLY A 45 -0.22 1.14 13.16
N GLU A 46 -0.04 -0.09 12.71
CA GLU A 46 -0.31 -1.31 13.50
C GLU A 46 0.63 -1.41 14.69
N ILE A 47 1.92 -1.32 14.47
CA ILE A 47 2.94 -1.38 15.54
C ILE A 47 2.71 -0.28 16.58
N ASP A 48 2.34 0.91 16.16
CA ASP A 48 2.16 2.09 17.03
C ASP A 48 0.77 2.15 17.68
N GLY A 49 -0.14 1.25 17.31
CA GLY A 49 -1.52 1.25 17.83
C GLY A 49 -2.34 2.46 17.38
N ALA A 50 -2.14 2.96 16.16
CA ALA A 50 -2.82 4.14 15.62
C ALA A 50 -4.35 3.99 15.58
N LYS A 51 -4.86 2.75 15.51
CA LYS A 51 -6.29 2.43 15.52
C LYS A 51 -6.86 2.20 16.93
N GLY A 52 -6.06 2.36 17.98
CA GLY A 52 -6.43 2.09 19.38
C GLY A 52 -5.87 0.76 19.89
N PRO A 53 -6.40 0.25 21.04
CA PRO A 53 -5.94 -1.00 21.63
C PRO A 53 -6.10 -2.18 20.68
N ASP A 54 -5.06 -3.01 20.57
CA ASP A 54 -5.07 -4.20 19.74
C ASP A 54 -5.41 -5.45 20.56
N ARG A 55 -6.60 -6.01 20.30
CA ARG A 55 -7.11 -7.21 20.97
C ARG A 55 -6.58 -8.51 20.39
N PHE A 56 -5.83 -8.47 19.31
CA PHE A 56 -5.33 -9.65 18.60
C PHE A 56 -3.88 -10.00 18.94
N LEU A 57 -3.23 -9.22 19.83
CA LEU A 57 -1.86 -9.49 20.26
C LEU A 57 -1.75 -10.83 21.01
N PRO A 58 -0.68 -11.64 20.78
CA PRO A 58 0.32 -11.46 19.73
C PRO A 58 -0.20 -11.88 18.36
N HIS A 59 0.30 -11.23 17.29
CA HIS A 59 -0.08 -11.59 15.93
C HIS A 59 1.04 -11.39 14.90
N LEU A 60 0.89 -12.05 13.74
CA LEU A 60 1.72 -11.89 12.57
C LEU A 60 1.34 -10.62 11.79
N LEU A 61 2.27 -10.11 10.98
CA LEU A 61 2.16 -8.86 10.22
C LEU A 61 2.47 -9.04 8.73
N GLY A 62 2.32 -7.94 7.98
CA GLY A 62 2.55 -7.86 6.54
C GLY A 62 1.29 -8.15 5.75
N HIS A 63 1.06 -7.41 4.65
CA HIS A 63 -0.16 -7.53 3.87
C HIS A 63 0.04 -7.42 2.35
N GLU A 64 1.26 -7.30 1.91
CA GLU A 64 1.64 -7.34 0.50
C GLU A 64 2.93 -8.16 0.35
N GLY A 65 2.95 -9.09 -0.57
CA GLY A 65 4.13 -9.93 -0.76
C GLY A 65 4.00 -10.78 -2.01
N SER A 66 5.04 -11.57 -2.25
CA SER A 66 5.11 -12.51 -3.36
C SER A 66 5.76 -13.80 -2.92
N GLY A 67 5.41 -14.89 -3.57
CA GLY A 67 5.93 -16.19 -3.23
C GLY A 67 5.49 -17.29 -4.18
N VAL A 68 5.70 -18.52 -3.73
CA VAL A 68 5.36 -19.73 -4.49
C VAL A 68 4.43 -20.60 -3.65
N ILE A 69 3.37 -21.10 -4.25
CA ILE A 69 2.44 -22.01 -3.59
C ILE A 69 3.14 -23.35 -3.39
N LEU A 70 3.20 -23.79 -2.13
CA LEU A 70 3.72 -25.11 -1.73
C LEU A 70 2.62 -26.16 -1.68
N LYS A 71 1.40 -25.76 -1.31
CA LYS A 71 0.26 -26.68 -1.14
C LYS A 71 -1.04 -25.94 -1.31
N ALA A 72 -1.99 -26.53 -2.02
CA ALA A 72 -3.37 -26.08 -2.07
C ALA A 72 -4.23 -26.99 -1.16
N GLY A 73 -5.02 -26.37 -0.32
CA GLY A 73 -6.00 -27.06 0.52
C GLY A 73 -7.23 -27.51 -0.26
N PRO A 74 -8.11 -28.32 0.35
CA PRO A 74 -9.33 -28.76 -0.30
C PRO A 74 -10.19 -27.58 -0.76
N GLY A 75 -10.86 -27.72 -1.91
CA GLY A 75 -11.78 -26.71 -2.47
C GLY A 75 -11.12 -25.61 -3.29
N VAL A 76 -9.81 -25.39 -3.19
CA VAL A 76 -9.06 -24.43 -4.02
C VAL A 76 -9.15 -24.85 -5.50
N LYS A 77 -9.48 -23.89 -6.38
CA LYS A 77 -9.71 -24.16 -7.81
C LYS A 77 -8.85 -23.30 -8.74
N THR A 78 -8.48 -22.09 -8.32
CA THR A 78 -7.81 -21.11 -9.18
C THR A 78 -6.29 -21.13 -9.03
N LEU A 79 -5.79 -21.80 -7.99
CA LEU A 79 -4.38 -21.84 -7.60
C LEU A 79 -3.92 -23.29 -7.42
N LYS A 80 -2.65 -23.57 -7.72
CA LYS A 80 -2.04 -24.89 -7.58
C LYS A 80 -0.59 -24.80 -7.10
N GLU A 81 -0.06 -25.92 -6.62
CA GLU A 81 1.33 -26.05 -6.25
C GLU A 81 2.29 -25.63 -7.39
N GLY A 82 3.31 -24.87 -7.04
CA GLY A 82 4.29 -24.31 -7.95
C GLY A 82 3.84 -23.05 -8.68
N ASP A 83 2.65 -22.52 -8.43
CA ASP A 83 2.26 -21.22 -8.96
C ASP A 83 3.00 -20.09 -8.23
N HIS A 84 3.52 -19.13 -9.01
CA HIS A 84 4.00 -17.85 -8.46
C HIS A 84 2.80 -16.94 -8.19
N VAL A 85 2.78 -16.30 -7.03
CA VAL A 85 1.63 -15.50 -6.59
C VAL A 85 2.05 -14.18 -5.98
N VAL A 86 1.17 -13.19 -6.12
CA VAL A 86 1.13 -11.99 -5.30
C VAL A 86 0.10 -12.19 -4.20
N LEU A 87 0.49 -11.91 -2.96
CA LEU A 87 -0.41 -11.86 -1.82
C LEU A 87 -0.88 -10.42 -1.60
N HIS A 88 -2.18 -10.27 -1.32
CA HIS A 88 -2.82 -8.95 -1.24
C HIS A 88 -3.89 -8.91 -0.14
N TRP A 89 -4.04 -7.73 0.46
CA TRP A 89 -4.98 -7.54 1.56
C TRP A 89 -6.45 -7.35 1.10
N ARG A 90 -6.67 -6.84 -0.11
CA ARG A 90 -8.01 -6.77 -0.72
C ARG A 90 -8.43 -8.16 -1.20
N LYS A 91 -9.74 -8.41 -1.24
CA LYS A 91 -10.27 -9.65 -1.79
C LYS A 91 -10.07 -9.69 -3.29
N GLY A 92 -9.58 -10.83 -3.78
CA GLY A 92 -9.54 -11.18 -5.20
C GLY A 92 -10.54 -12.29 -5.50
N ALA A 93 -10.25 -13.07 -6.56
CA ALA A 93 -11.05 -14.23 -6.94
C ALA A 93 -10.78 -15.46 -6.05
N GLY A 94 -11.76 -16.34 -5.94
CA GLY A 94 -11.67 -17.59 -5.19
C GLY A 94 -12.38 -17.58 -3.84
N LEU A 95 -12.14 -18.63 -3.06
CA LEU A 95 -12.80 -18.85 -1.77
C LEU A 95 -12.20 -17.96 -0.67
N GLU A 96 -13.06 -17.46 0.22
CA GLU A 96 -12.66 -16.88 1.49
C GLU A 96 -12.84 -17.90 2.60
N SER A 97 -11.82 -18.08 3.43
CA SER A 97 -11.81 -18.98 4.57
C SER A 97 -11.53 -18.20 5.84
N GLN A 98 -11.73 -18.85 6.99
CA GLN A 98 -11.35 -18.26 8.28
C GLN A 98 -9.82 -18.00 8.31
N THR A 99 -9.41 -17.02 9.12
CA THR A 99 -7.98 -16.76 9.34
C THR A 99 -7.31 -17.98 9.96
N PRO A 100 -6.07 -18.32 9.50
CA PRO A 100 -5.37 -19.49 10.02
C PRO A 100 -4.92 -19.28 11.47
N ALA A 101 -4.89 -20.36 12.24
CA ALA A 101 -4.42 -20.37 13.62
C ALA A 101 -2.97 -20.89 13.67
N TYR A 102 -2.03 -19.99 13.92
CA TYR A 102 -0.62 -20.34 14.18
C TYR A 102 -0.38 -20.63 15.66
N GLN A 103 0.79 -21.17 15.99
CA GLN A 103 1.22 -21.31 17.38
C GLN A 103 2.63 -20.76 17.56
N TRP A 104 2.86 -20.15 18.70
CA TRP A 104 4.17 -19.67 19.13
C TRP A 104 4.40 -20.01 20.60
N LYS A 105 5.51 -20.73 20.87
CA LYS A 105 5.85 -21.20 22.22
C LYS A 105 4.71 -21.96 22.92
N GLY A 106 3.96 -22.74 22.14
CA GLY A 106 2.83 -23.53 22.65
C GLY A 106 1.53 -22.75 22.90
N ALA A 107 1.50 -21.47 22.60
CA ALA A 107 0.31 -20.61 22.72
C ALA A 107 -0.23 -20.22 21.34
N ALA A 108 -1.51 -19.84 21.26
CA ALA A 108 -2.11 -19.35 20.04
C ALA A 108 -1.45 -18.04 19.59
N LEU A 109 -1.16 -17.96 18.27
CA LEU A 109 -0.64 -16.79 17.61
C LEU A 109 -1.61 -16.38 16.51
N ASN A 110 -2.17 -15.19 16.62
CA ASN A 110 -3.13 -14.68 15.66
C ASN A 110 -2.46 -14.35 14.32
N ALA A 111 -3.21 -14.47 13.25
CA ALA A 111 -2.86 -13.99 11.93
C ALA A 111 -4.03 -13.19 11.35
N GLY A 112 -3.74 -12.25 10.47
CA GLY A 112 -4.76 -11.55 9.69
C GLY A 112 -5.22 -12.39 8.48
N TRP A 113 -6.00 -11.78 7.61
CA TRP A 113 -6.42 -12.38 6.34
C TRP A 113 -5.23 -12.71 5.42
N VAL A 114 -4.15 -11.95 5.55
CA VAL A 114 -2.88 -12.15 4.89
C VAL A 114 -1.75 -11.70 5.81
N THR A 115 -0.68 -12.47 5.87
CA THR A 115 0.57 -12.12 6.57
C THR A 115 1.75 -12.46 5.69
N THR A 116 2.74 -11.57 5.63
CA THR A 116 3.86 -11.70 4.70
C THR A 116 5.24 -11.47 5.34
N PHE A 117 5.30 -11.13 6.65
CA PHE A 117 6.57 -11.07 7.38
C PHE A 117 6.91 -12.41 8.03
N ASN A 118 6.66 -13.49 7.30
CA ASN A 118 6.89 -14.88 7.70
C ASN A 118 7.29 -15.72 6.48
N GLU A 119 8.16 -16.70 6.68
CA GLU A 119 8.67 -17.55 5.59
C GLU A 119 7.56 -18.38 4.93
N LEU A 120 6.58 -18.83 5.72
CA LEU A 120 5.44 -19.62 5.28
C LEU A 120 4.14 -18.94 5.70
N ALA A 121 3.29 -18.64 4.74
CA ALA A 121 1.97 -18.05 4.97
C ALA A 121 0.85 -18.99 4.54
N VAL A 122 -0.14 -19.17 5.40
CA VAL A 122 -1.41 -19.79 5.02
C VAL A 122 -2.42 -18.67 4.82
N VAL A 123 -3.00 -18.61 3.62
CA VAL A 123 -3.96 -17.56 3.24
C VAL A 123 -5.14 -18.16 2.51
N SER A 124 -6.28 -17.46 2.52
CA SER A 124 -7.43 -17.83 1.67
C SER A 124 -7.08 -17.74 0.20
N GLU A 125 -7.70 -18.55 -0.64
CA GLU A 125 -7.54 -18.53 -2.11
C GLU A 125 -7.70 -17.12 -2.67
N ASN A 126 -8.69 -16.35 -2.19
CA ASN A 126 -8.98 -15.00 -2.64
C ASN A 126 -8.01 -13.92 -2.09
N ARG A 127 -6.93 -14.31 -1.46
CA ARG A 127 -5.84 -13.41 -0.99
C ARG A 127 -4.54 -13.62 -1.77
N ALA A 128 -4.59 -14.43 -2.81
CA ALA A 128 -3.45 -14.66 -3.69
C ALA A 128 -3.90 -14.63 -5.16
N THR A 129 -3.11 -13.97 -6.00
CA THR A 129 -3.32 -13.90 -7.44
C THR A 129 -2.12 -14.48 -8.15
N ALA A 130 -2.36 -15.47 -9.03
CA ALA A 130 -1.29 -16.10 -9.82
C ALA A 130 -0.70 -15.10 -10.82
N ILE A 131 0.62 -15.18 -10.99
CA ILE A 131 1.40 -14.36 -11.93
C ILE A 131 2.29 -15.24 -12.81
N PRO A 132 2.81 -14.75 -13.94
CA PRO A 132 3.78 -15.48 -14.75
C PRO A 132 4.99 -15.92 -13.94
N LYS A 133 5.45 -17.17 -14.13
CA LYS A 133 6.56 -17.76 -13.35
C LYS A 133 7.92 -17.11 -13.62
N ASP A 134 8.07 -16.46 -14.74
CA ASP A 134 9.25 -15.71 -15.16
C ASP A 134 9.24 -14.26 -14.67
N PHE A 135 8.16 -13.79 -14.04
CA PHE A 135 8.12 -12.45 -13.46
C PHE A 135 8.91 -12.39 -12.16
N ASP A 136 9.68 -11.31 -11.99
CA ASP A 136 10.49 -11.08 -10.79
C ASP A 136 9.62 -10.94 -9.54
N LEU A 137 9.77 -11.87 -8.58
CA LEU A 137 9.01 -11.89 -7.34
C LEU A 137 9.32 -10.68 -6.45
N ARG A 138 10.51 -10.09 -6.55
CA ARG A 138 10.84 -8.87 -5.81
C ARG A 138 9.97 -7.69 -6.26
N LEU A 139 9.81 -7.53 -7.57
CA LEU A 139 8.91 -6.50 -8.14
C LEU A 139 7.43 -6.84 -7.85
N ALA A 140 7.08 -8.12 -7.96
CA ALA A 140 5.73 -8.60 -7.71
C ALA A 140 5.23 -8.30 -6.29
N SER A 141 6.12 -8.25 -5.30
CA SER A 141 5.75 -7.99 -3.90
C SER A 141 5.08 -6.62 -3.69
N LEU A 142 5.28 -5.66 -4.58
CA LEU A 142 4.68 -4.34 -4.52
C LEU A 142 3.24 -4.28 -5.07
N LEU A 143 2.85 -5.27 -5.86
CA LEU A 143 1.55 -5.32 -6.52
C LEU A 143 0.40 -5.60 -5.53
N GLY A 144 0.69 -6.20 -4.37
CA GLY A 144 -0.33 -6.62 -3.40
C GLY A 144 -0.99 -5.47 -2.61
N CYS A 145 -0.40 -4.28 -2.63
CA CYS A 145 -0.93 -3.10 -1.94
C CYS A 145 -0.62 -1.81 -2.69
N ALA A 146 0.63 -1.32 -2.64
CA ALA A 146 0.96 0.04 -3.05
C ALA A 146 0.62 0.34 -4.51
N VAL A 147 0.90 -0.59 -5.42
CA VAL A 147 0.72 -0.38 -6.86
C VAL A 147 -0.77 -0.37 -7.23
N ILE A 148 -1.50 -1.47 -6.93
CA ILE A 148 -2.92 -1.54 -7.29
C ILE A 148 -3.75 -0.48 -6.57
N THR A 149 -3.39 -0.09 -5.34
CA THR A 149 -4.03 1.02 -4.61
C THR A 149 -3.85 2.34 -5.37
N GLY A 150 -2.61 2.69 -5.73
CA GLY A 150 -2.36 3.95 -6.44
C GLY A 150 -3.01 4.01 -7.81
N MET A 151 -3.00 2.90 -8.55
CA MET A 151 -3.68 2.78 -9.84
C MET A 151 -5.19 2.92 -9.68
N GLY A 152 -5.78 2.21 -8.71
CA GLY A 152 -7.21 2.24 -8.43
C GLY A 152 -7.71 3.60 -7.93
N ILE A 153 -6.95 4.31 -7.10
CA ILE A 153 -7.29 5.67 -6.66
C ILE A 153 -7.53 6.59 -7.86
N VAL A 154 -6.64 6.53 -8.85
CA VAL A 154 -6.73 7.38 -10.05
C VAL A 154 -7.85 6.93 -10.98
N ALA A 155 -7.98 5.62 -11.19
CA ALA A 155 -8.94 5.07 -12.15
C ALA A 155 -10.37 5.01 -11.60
N ASN A 156 -10.54 4.60 -10.35
CA ASN A 156 -11.85 4.29 -9.77
C ASN A 156 -12.36 5.43 -8.87
N ASP A 157 -11.57 5.83 -7.83
CA ASP A 157 -12.03 6.82 -6.85
C ASP A 157 -12.03 8.23 -7.44
N ALA A 158 -10.91 8.62 -8.05
CA ALA A 158 -10.75 9.93 -8.65
C ALA A 158 -11.29 10.01 -10.08
N ALA A 159 -11.33 8.90 -10.81
CA ALA A 159 -11.74 8.84 -12.22
C ALA A 159 -11.11 9.97 -13.05
N VAL A 160 -9.78 10.09 -12.98
CA VAL A 160 -9.00 11.20 -13.57
C VAL A 160 -9.15 11.19 -15.09
N LYS A 161 -9.43 12.37 -15.66
CA LYS A 161 -9.56 12.58 -17.10
C LYS A 161 -8.31 13.26 -17.67
N PRO A 162 -7.98 13.00 -18.95
CA PRO A 162 -6.89 13.72 -19.62
C PRO A 162 -7.05 15.24 -19.49
N GLY A 163 -5.94 15.91 -19.13
CA GLY A 163 -5.88 17.37 -18.95
C GLY A 163 -6.35 17.86 -17.58
N GLU A 164 -6.89 17.01 -16.70
CA GLU A 164 -7.18 17.41 -15.32
C GLU A 164 -5.90 17.64 -14.52
N SER A 165 -5.90 18.67 -13.68
CA SER A 165 -4.86 18.93 -12.72
C SER A 165 -4.99 18.01 -11.51
N VAL A 166 -3.88 17.37 -11.11
CA VAL A 166 -3.82 16.44 -9.96
C VAL A 166 -2.79 16.93 -8.95
N VAL A 167 -3.18 17.02 -7.69
CA VAL A 167 -2.30 17.35 -6.56
C VAL A 167 -2.22 16.14 -5.64
N VAL A 168 -1.00 15.75 -5.25
CA VAL A 168 -0.75 14.56 -4.43
C VAL A 168 0.05 14.97 -3.20
N PHE A 169 -0.58 14.93 -2.04
CA PHE A 169 0.07 15.09 -0.75
C PHE A 169 0.61 13.75 -0.26
N GLY A 170 1.92 13.71 0.03
CA GLY A 170 2.65 12.51 0.44
C GLY A 170 3.13 11.69 -0.76
N ALA A 171 4.42 11.81 -1.10
CA ALA A 171 5.10 11.07 -2.19
C ALA A 171 5.75 9.76 -1.68
N GLY A 172 5.10 9.05 -0.76
CA GLY A 172 5.48 7.69 -0.34
C GLY A 172 5.05 6.62 -1.34
N GLY A 173 5.13 5.34 -0.96
CA GLY A 173 4.87 4.23 -1.88
C GLY A 173 3.52 4.30 -2.62
N VAL A 174 2.42 4.63 -1.94
CA VAL A 174 1.12 4.82 -2.61
C VAL A 174 1.12 6.09 -3.45
N GLY A 175 1.64 7.22 -2.91
CA GLY A 175 1.68 8.49 -3.62
C GLY A 175 2.48 8.44 -4.93
N LEU A 176 3.61 7.73 -4.97
CA LEU A 176 4.37 7.51 -6.21
C LEU A 176 3.54 6.76 -7.25
N ASN A 177 2.76 5.75 -6.83
CA ASN A 177 1.86 5.04 -7.73
C ASN A 177 0.68 5.88 -8.19
N VAL A 178 0.14 6.75 -7.33
CA VAL A 178 -0.87 7.75 -7.73
C VAL A 178 -0.30 8.71 -8.77
N ILE A 179 0.93 9.19 -8.58
CA ILE A 179 1.60 10.11 -9.52
C ILE A 179 1.77 9.44 -10.88
N GLN A 180 2.34 8.22 -10.94
CA GLN A 180 2.51 7.54 -12.22
C GLN A 180 1.16 7.15 -12.87
N ALA A 181 0.16 6.78 -12.09
CA ALA A 181 -1.18 6.50 -12.60
C ALA A 181 -1.84 7.77 -13.18
N ALA A 182 -1.69 8.93 -12.52
CA ALA A 182 -2.18 10.21 -13.02
C ALA A 182 -1.48 10.60 -14.32
N ALA A 183 -0.16 10.38 -14.42
CA ALA A 183 0.58 10.61 -15.65
C ALA A 183 0.10 9.68 -16.78
N LEU A 184 -0.14 8.41 -16.50
CA LEU A 184 -0.71 7.45 -17.46
C LEU A 184 -2.13 7.85 -17.91
N ALA A 185 -2.94 8.42 -17.01
CA ALA A 185 -4.27 8.93 -17.32
C ALA A 185 -4.26 10.24 -18.11
N GLY A 186 -3.09 10.83 -18.36
CA GLY A 186 -2.96 12.09 -19.08
C GLY A 186 -3.27 13.34 -18.25
N ALA A 187 -3.16 13.28 -16.94
CA ALA A 187 -3.30 14.44 -16.06
C ALA A 187 -2.23 15.49 -16.33
N ALA A 188 -2.59 16.78 -16.31
CA ALA A 188 -1.66 17.91 -16.45
C ALA A 188 -2.28 19.20 -15.87
N PRO A 189 -1.60 19.92 -14.97
CA PRO A 189 -0.33 19.54 -14.31
C PRO A 189 -0.52 18.48 -13.20
N ILE A 190 0.59 17.83 -12.80
CA ILE A 190 0.66 16.93 -11.63
C ILE A 190 1.63 17.56 -10.62
N ALA A 191 1.12 17.95 -9.46
CA ALA A 191 1.91 18.52 -8.38
C ALA A 191 2.05 17.50 -7.22
N ALA A 192 3.29 17.16 -6.86
CA ALA A 192 3.60 16.28 -5.73
C ALA A 192 4.13 17.11 -4.55
N ILE A 193 3.56 16.92 -3.39
CA ILE A 193 3.94 17.61 -2.15
C ILE A 193 4.47 16.60 -1.14
N ASP A 194 5.65 16.81 -0.61
CA ASP A 194 6.22 16.04 0.51
C ASP A 194 7.15 16.94 1.34
N ILE A 195 7.59 16.45 2.47
CA ILE A 195 8.56 17.12 3.35
C ILE A 195 10.00 16.63 3.12
N THR A 196 10.23 15.71 2.17
CA THR A 196 11.50 15.00 1.95
C THR A 196 11.93 15.12 0.50
N ASP A 197 13.07 15.79 0.25
CA ASP A 197 13.58 16.03 -1.12
C ASP A 197 13.84 14.73 -1.90
N GLY A 198 14.34 13.67 -1.26
CA GLY A 198 14.54 12.38 -1.90
C GLY A 198 13.25 11.75 -2.46
N LYS A 199 12.12 11.91 -1.76
CA LYS A 199 10.80 11.47 -2.26
C LYS A 199 10.31 12.34 -3.41
N LEU A 200 10.57 13.65 -3.34
CA LEU A 200 10.21 14.59 -4.39
C LEU A 200 11.01 14.36 -5.68
N ALA A 201 12.28 13.99 -5.56
CA ALA A 201 13.10 13.58 -6.70
C ALA A 201 12.48 12.35 -7.41
N LEU A 202 12.13 11.31 -6.66
CA LEU A 202 11.41 10.15 -7.21
C LEU A 202 10.06 10.55 -7.82
N ALA A 203 9.27 11.39 -7.14
CA ALA A 203 7.99 11.86 -7.65
C ALA A 203 8.12 12.49 -9.05
N LYS A 204 9.20 13.25 -9.28
CA LYS A 204 9.51 13.81 -10.60
C LYS A 204 9.79 12.73 -11.64
N GLU A 205 10.56 11.71 -11.28
CA GLU A 205 10.83 10.56 -12.17
C GLU A 205 9.56 9.77 -12.49
N PHE A 206 8.61 9.70 -11.55
CA PHE A 206 7.33 9.02 -11.69
C PHE A 206 6.25 9.84 -12.43
N GLY A 207 6.56 11.07 -12.85
CA GLY A 207 5.69 11.86 -13.72
C GLY A 207 5.11 13.13 -13.10
N ALA A 208 5.52 13.52 -11.89
CA ALA A 208 5.14 14.82 -11.34
C ALA A 208 5.76 15.95 -12.19
N THR A 209 4.94 16.89 -12.64
CA THR A 209 5.39 18.08 -13.39
C THR A 209 5.92 19.15 -12.44
N HIS A 210 5.41 19.19 -11.21
CA HIS A 210 5.81 20.10 -10.15
C HIS A 210 6.07 19.31 -8.87
N VAL A 211 7.12 19.67 -8.15
CA VAL A 211 7.46 19.09 -6.85
C VAL A 211 7.61 20.22 -5.84
N ILE A 212 7.01 20.06 -4.66
CA ILE A 212 6.89 21.11 -3.64
C ILE A 212 7.32 20.53 -2.29
N ASN A 213 8.38 21.10 -1.70
CA ASN A 213 8.81 20.76 -0.36
C ASN A 213 8.10 21.67 0.65
N SER A 214 7.10 21.16 1.33
CA SER A 214 6.29 21.94 2.29
C SER A 214 7.02 22.34 3.58
N ARG A 215 8.28 21.90 3.77
CA ARG A 215 9.15 22.43 4.84
C ARG A 215 9.81 23.75 4.46
N THR A 216 10.00 24.00 3.17
CA THR A 216 10.80 25.14 2.69
C THR A 216 9.95 26.22 2.05
N GLU A 217 8.73 25.90 1.63
CA GLU A 217 7.81 26.88 1.04
C GLU A 217 6.36 26.60 1.42
N SER A 218 5.49 27.57 1.28
CA SER A 218 4.05 27.45 1.47
C SER A 218 3.45 26.48 0.43
N ALA A 219 3.00 25.30 0.89
CA ALA A 219 2.34 24.33 0.01
C ALA A 219 1.13 24.94 -0.70
N ARG A 220 0.33 25.75 0.01
CA ARG A 220 -0.83 26.45 -0.53
C ARG A 220 -0.48 27.32 -1.74
N GLU A 221 0.47 28.23 -1.55
CA GLU A 221 0.86 29.17 -2.61
C GLU A 221 1.52 28.45 -3.78
N ALA A 222 2.40 27.47 -3.50
CA ALA A 222 3.09 26.71 -4.53
C ALA A 222 2.13 25.87 -5.36
N VAL A 223 1.14 25.23 -4.74
CA VAL A 223 0.09 24.48 -5.46
C VAL A 223 -0.72 25.42 -6.34
N LEU A 224 -1.19 26.57 -5.81
CA LEU A 224 -1.97 27.52 -6.61
C LEU A 224 -1.16 28.12 -7.79
N ARG A 225 0.16 28.29 -7.62
CA ARG A 225 1.02 28.65 -8.76
C ARG A 225 1.09 27.56 -9.82
N ALA A 226 1.09 26.28 -9.40
CA ALA A 226 1.19 25.15 -10.32
C ALA A 226 -0.10 24.83 -11.07
N VAL A 227 -1.26 24.88 -10.37
CA VAL A 227 -2.57 24.43 -10.91
C VAL A 227 -3.51 25.60 -11.26
N GLY A 228 -3.17 26.83 -10.88
CA GLY A 228 -3.99 28.02 -11.05
C GLY A 228 -4.81 28.40 -9.82
N ALA A 229 -5.23 29.65 -9.75
CA ALA A 229 -5.87 30.26 -8.58
C ALA A 229 -7.24 29.63 -8.19
N LYS A 230 -7.86 28.87 -9.08
CA LYS A 230 -9.14 28.17 -8.80
C LYS A 230 -8.97 26.84 -8.08
N GLY A 231 -7.73 26.38 -7.86
CA GLY A 231 -7.44 25.07 -7.29
C GLY A 231 -7.43 23.94 -8.32
N ALA A 232 -7.10 22.71 -7.85
CA ALA A 232 -6.96 21.53 -8.69
C ALA A 232 -8.28 20.80 -8.92
N ASN A 233 -8.39 20.11 -10.06
CA ASN A 233 -9.52 19.23 -10.35
C ASN A 233 -9.57 18.05 -9.36
N VAL A 234 -8.40 17.51 -9.02
CA VAL A 234 -8.24 16.37 -8.09
C VAL A 234 -7.15 16.67 -7.08
N VAL A 235 -7.46 16.48 -5.80
CA VAL A 235 -6.46 16.50 -4.72
C VAL A 235 -6.53 15.18 -3.96
N ILE A 236 -5.38 14.53 -3.79
CA ILE A 236 -5.28 13.21 -3.16
C ILE A 236 -4.37 13.34 -1.93
N ASP A 237 -4.91 13.03 -0.74
CA ASP A 237 -4.15 12.99 0.49
C ASP A 237 -3.74 11.57 0.86
N ASN A 238 -2.43 11.30 0.85
CA ASN A 238 -1.85 10.04 1.31
C ASN A 238 -1.25 10.14 2.72
N THR A 239 -1.38 11.29 3.39
CA THR A 239 -0.72 11.54 4.68
C THR A 239 -1.58 11.16 5.88
N GLY A 240 -2.89 11.38 5.80
CA GLY A 240 -3.81 11.22 6.93
C GLY A 240 -3.61 12.25 8.05
N VAL A 241 -2.93 13.36 7.78
CA VAL A 241 -2.70 14.46 8.74
C VAL A 241 -3.83 15.46 8.62
N GLY A 242 -4.51 15.80 9.73
CA GLY A 242 -5.70 16.64 9.73
C GLY A 242 -5.54 17.97 8.98
N GLU A 243 -4.47 18.72 9.28
CA GLU A 243 -4.19 19.99 8.60
C GLU A 243 -3.96 19.82 7.08
N VAL A 244 -3.38 18.69 6.67
CA VAL A 244 -3.19 18.38 5.23
C VAL A 244 -4.51 18.00 4.59
N ILE A 245 -5.40 17.31 5.28
CA ILE A 245 -6.75 16.99 4.81
C ILE A 245 -7.55 18.29 4.59
N GLU A 246 -7.52 19.21 5.55
CA GLU A 246 -8.17 20.52 5.44
C GLU A 246 -7.65 21.33 4.25
N LEU A 247 -6.31 21.41 4.13
CA LEU A 247 -5.64 22.07 3.01
C LEU A 247 -5.95 21.39 1.66
N SER A 248 -6.01 20.07 1.62
CA SER A 248 -6.36 19.30 0.41
C SER A 248 -7.76 19.66 -0.06
N TYR A 249 -8.71 19.70 0.87
CA TYR A 249 -10.07 20.11 0.55
C TYR A 249 -10.13 21.58 0.07
N GLU A 250 -9.42 22.49 0.72
CA GLU A 250 -9.36 23.89 0.33
C GLU A 250 -8.83 24.08 -1.09
N LEU A 251 -7.71 23.41 -1.42
CA LEU A 251 -7.04 23.50 -2.71
C LEU A 251 -7.76 22.80 -3.86
N THR A 252 -8.84 22.07 -3.56
CA THR A 252 -9.66 21.43 -4.56
C THR A 252 -10.60 22.47 -5.21
N HIS A 253 -10.65 22.46 -6.54
CA HIS A 253 -11.55 23.31 -7.34
C HIS A 253 -13.02 23.18 -6.89
N ALA A 254 -13.85 24.18 -7.15
CA ALA A 254 -15.26 24.20 -6.72
C ALA A 254 -16.11 23.02 -7.20
N GLN A 255 -15.75 22.40 -8.32
CA GLN A 255 -16.37 21.18 -8.86
C GLN A 255 -15.36 20.01 -8.92
N GLY A 256 -14.30 20.11 -8.16
CA GLY A 256 -13.26 19.10 -8.06
C GLY A 256 -13.57 18.07 -6.97
N ARG A 257 -12.62 17.15 -6.78
CA ARG A 257 -12.73 16.07 -5.82
C ARG A 257 -11.47 15.89 -4.99
N THR A 258 -11.68 15.78 -3.69
CA THR A 258 -10.64 15.44 -2.70
C THR A 258 -10.79 13.99 -2.32
N ILE A 259 -9.71 13.21 -2.45
CA ILE A 259 -9.68 11.79 -2.12
C ILE A 259 -8.76 11.58 -0.91
N LEU A 260 -9.31 11.06 0.17
CA LEU A 260 -8.57 10.76 1.40
C LEU A 260 -8.11 9.30 1.38
N VAL A 261 -6.81 9.09 1.37
CA VAL A 261 -6.15 7.77 1.30
C VAL A 261 -5.37 7.47 2.59
N GLY A 262 -4.67 8.46 3.10
CA GLY A 262 -3.96 8.38 4.37
C GLY A 262 -4.92 8.09 5.51
N VAL A 263 -4.59 7.11 6.37
CA VAL A 263 -5.43 6.76 7.52
C VAL A 263 -5.09 7.69 8.69
N PRO A 264 -6.01 8.54 9.14
CA PRO A 264 -5.77 9.43 10.28
C PRO A 264 -5.70 8.63 11.58
N LYS A 265 -5.17 9.25 12.63
CA LYS A 265 -5.21 8.68 13.98
C LYS A 265 -6.66 8.55 14.46
N ASN A 266 -6.92 7.52 15.26
CA ASN A 266 -8.25 7.32 15.82
C ASN A 266 -8.69 8.54 16.65
N GLY A 267 -9.88 9.07 16.34
CA GLY A 267 -10.47 10.24 16.99
C GLY A 267 -10.01 11.60 16.46
N GLU A 268 -9.15 11.64 15.46
CA GLU A 268 -8.79 12.90 14.78
C GLU A 268 -9.99 13.48 14.03
N ARG A 269 -10.15 14.78 14.11
CA ARG A 269 -11.25 15.52 13.48
C ARG A 269 -10.68 16.63 12.62
N VAL A 270 -11.39 16.96 11.54
CA VAL A 270 -11.04 18.04 10.62
C VAL A 270 -12.20 19.01 10.49
N SER A 271 -11.90 20.28 10.23
CA SER A 271 -12.87 21.34 9.99
C SER A 271 -12.84 21.76 8.53
N ILE A 272 -13.98 21.67 7.85
CA ILE A 272 -14.11 22.06 6.43
C ILE A 272 -15.30 22.96 6.20
N ASP A 273 -15.23 23.84 5.18
CA ASP A 273 -16.40 24.54 4.68
C ASP A 273 -17.27 23.57 3.86
N THR A 274 -18.49 23.33 4.33
CA THR A 274 -19.40 22.38 3.71
C THR A 274 -20.25 22.95 2.59
N LEU A 275 -20.34 24.28 2.46
CA LEU A 275 -21.17 24.92 1.43
C LEU A 275 -20.81 24.48 0.01
N PRO A 276 -19.53 24.37 -0.39
CA PRO A 276 -19.14 23.92 -1.73
C PRO A 276 -19.61 22.50 -2.08
N LEU A 277 -19.83 21.63 -1.08
CA LEU A 277 -20.35 20.26 -1.31
C LEU A 277 -21.75 20.29 -1.96
N HIS A 278 -22.56 21.31 -1.64
CA HIS A 278 -23.88 21.49 -2.24
C HIS A 278 -23.82 21.90 -3.72
N PHE A 279 -22.67 22.35 -4.21
CA PHE A 279 -22.46 22.83 -5.57
C PHE A 279 -21.52 21.94 -6.39
N GLY A 280 -21.33 20.71 -5.97
CA GLY A 280 -20.64 19.68 -6.76
C GLY A 280 -19.18 19.43 -6.38
N LYS A 281 -18.62 20.10 -5.36
CA LYS A 281 -17.34 19.70 -4.77
C LYS A 281 -17.51 18.37 -4.05
N ILE A 282 -16.55 17.46 -4.20
CA ILE A 282 -16.59 16.12 -3.61
C ILE A 282 -15.47 15.97 -2.57
N LEU A 283 -15.80 15.37 -1.42
CA LEU A 283 -14.86 14.85 -0.44
C LEU A 283 -15.22 13.40 -0.17
N THR A 284 -14.29 12.48 -0.40
CA THR A 284 -14.53 11.05 -0.21
C THR A 284 -13.26 10.36 0.28
N GLY A 285 -13.42 9.18 0.91
CA GLY A 285 -12.33 8.28 1.26
C GLY A 285 -12.08 7.24 0.17
N SER A 286 -10.86 6.70 0.14
CA SER A 286 -10.47 5.56 -0.69
C SER A 286 -10.24 4.33 0.19
N HIS A 287 -10.81 3.21 -0.18
CA HIS A 287 -10.51 1.92 0.45
C HIS A 287 -9.62 1.08 -0.48
N GLY A 288 -8.32 1.46 -0.55
CA GLY A 288 -7.35 0.77 -1.40
C GLY A 288 -7.60 0.97 -2.90
N GLY A 289 -8.14 2.13 -3.30
CA GLY A 289 -8.42 2.46 -4.69
C GLY A 289 -9.56 1.64 -5.29
N GLU A 290 -10.41 1.03 -4.46
CA GLU A 290 -11.43 0.06 -4.90
C GLU A 290 -10.86 -1.02 -5.83
N ALA A 291 -9.56 -1.36 -5.61
CA ALA A 291 -8.84 -2.31 -6.46
C ALA A 291 -9.41 -3.73 -6.37
N GLU A 292 -9.46 -4.40 -7.51
CA GLU A 292 -9.81 -5.81 -7.68
C GLU A 292 -8.55 -6.61 -8.06
N PRO A 293 -7.81 -7.21 -7.11
CA PRO A 293 -6.49 -7.79 -7.37
C PRO A 293 -6.44 -8.79 -8.51
N ALA A 294 -7.49 -9.59 -8.68
CA ALA A 294 -7.59 -10.57 -9.75
C ALA A 294 -7.62 -9.95 -11.17
N LEU A 295 -8.05 -8.69 -11.29
CA LEU A 295 -8.10 -7.93 -12.54
C LEU A 295 -6.93 -6.95 -12.63
N ASP A 296 -6.64 -6.23 -11.56
CA ASP A 296 -5.69 -5.12 -11.56
C ASP A 296 -4.23 -5.60 -11.57
N ILE A 297 -3.90 -6.71 -10.89
CA ILE A 297 -2.54 -7.25 -10.94
C ILE A 297 -2.16 -7.65 -12.38
N PRO A 298 -2.97 -8.44 -13.13
CA PRO A 298 -2.70 -8.70 -14.55
C PRO A 298 -2.64 -7.42 -15.42
N HIS A 299 -3.44 -6.39 -15.12
CA HIS A 299 -3.36 -5.10 -15.80
C HIS A 299 -2.01 -4.40 -15.55
N CYS A 300 -1.58 -4.35 -14.29
CA CYS A 300 -0.27 -3.78 -13.94
C CYS A 300 0.89 -4.53 -14.59
N LEU A 301 0.83 -5.86 -14.66
CA LEU A 301 1.84 -6.66 -15.35
C LEU A 301 1.92 -6.33 -16.85
N ARG A 302 0.77 -6.14 -17.52
CA ARG A 302 0.75 -5.71 -18.94
C ARG A 302 1.32 -4.30 -19.13
N LEU A 303 0.99 -3.35 -18.23
CA LEU A 303 1.54 -2.01 -18.26
C LEU A 303 3.05 -2.01 -18.03
N PHE A 304 3.54 -2.85 -17.11
CA PHE A 304 4.97 -3.03 -16.88
C PHE A 304 5.68 -3.60 -18.11
N ALA A 305 5.14 -4.66 -18.70
CA ALA A 305 5.69 -5.27 -19.91
C ALA A 305 5.73 -4.31 -21.12
N ALA A 306 4.78 -3.36 -21.16
CA ALA A 306 4.73 -2.29 -22.16
C ALA A 306 5.65 -1.09 -21.82
N GLY A 307 6.44 -1.15 -20.73
CA GLY A 307 7.30 -0.05 -20.27
C GLY A 307 6.54 1.19 -19.77
N LYS A 308 5.25 1.03 -19.40
CA LYS A 308 4.38 2.10 -18.97
C LYS A 308 4.31 2.24 -17.44
N LEU A 309 4.67 1.20 -16.71
CA LEU A 309 4.66 1.16 -15.24
C LEU A 309 6.08 0.93 -14.72
N LYS A 310 6.52 1.76 -13.80
CA LYS A 310 7.81 1.65 -13.12
C LYS A 310 7.62 0.91 -11.81
N LEU A 311 8.33 -0.19 -11.62
CA LEU A 311 8.32 -0.98 -10.38
C LEU A 311 9.71 -1.04 -9.73
N GLY A 312 10.75 -1.27 -10.54
CA GLY A 312 12.12 -1.42 -10.05
C GLY A 312 12.65 -0.16 -9.38
N GLU A 313 12.41 0.98 -9.99
CA GLU A 313 12.83 2.31 -9.54
C GLU A 313 12.16 2.71 -8.21
N MET A 314 11.05 2.07 -7.88
CA MET A 314 10.36 2.30 -6.62
C MET A 314 11.09 1.66 -5.43
N ILE A 315 11.81 0.55 -5.63
CA ILE A 315 12.49 -0.18 -4.56
C ILE A 315 13.81 0.51 -4.26
N THR A 316 13.86 1.31 -3.21
CA THR A 316 15.08 2.04 -2.80
C THR A 316 15.89 1.28 -1.75
N ASP A 317 15.26 0.39 -1.01
CA ASP A 317 15.89 -0.30 0.12
C ASP A 317 15.47 -1.78 0.16
N THR A 318 16.39 -2.63 0.61
CA THR A 318 16.11 -4.06 0.82
C THR A 318 16.72 -4.50 2.16
N PHE A 319 15.93 -5.22 2.95
CA PHE A 319 16.34 -5.77 4.24
C PHE A 319 16.01 -7.26 4.27
N SER A 320 16.75 -8.04 5.09
CA SER A 320 16.33 -9.41 5.42
C SER A 320 15.26 -9.41 6.51
N LEU A 321 14.54 -10.53 6.65
CA LEU A 321 13.56 -10.70 7.73
C LEU A 321 14.17 -10.47 9.12
N ASP A 322 15.42 -10.91 9.35
CA ASP A 322 16.13 -10.71 10.61
C ASP A 322 16.40 -9.23 10.92
N ARG A 323 16.39 -8.38 9.89
CA ARG A 323 16.58 -6.92 10.01
C ARG A 323 15.29 -6.14 9.86
N ILE A 324 14.14 -6.76 10.10
CA ILE A 324 12.82 -6.12 9.95
C ILE A 324 12.68 -4.86 10.81
N ASN A 325 13.25 -4.86 12.02
CA ASN A 325 13.21 -3.71 12.91
C ASN A 325 14.05 -2.54 12.41
N ASP A 326 15.16 -2.79 11.71
CA ASP A 326 15.95 -1.74 11.03
C ASP A 326 15.13 -1.11 9.90
N ALA A 327 14.40 -1.94 9.14
CA ALA A 327 13.52 -1.48 8.08
C ALA A 327 12.39 -0.60 8.64
N VAL A 328 11.73 -1.03 9.73
CA VAL A 328 10.69 -0.27 10.44
C VAL A 328 11.24 1.06 10.94
N ALA A 329 12.44 1.09 11.55
CA ALA A 329 13.08 2.30 12.02
C ALA A 329 13.45 3.26 10.87
N SER A 330 13.93 2.73 9.75
CA SER A 330 14.27 3.50 8.55
C SER A 330 13.03 4.11 7.89
N LEU A 331 11.92 3.37 7.82
CA LEU A 331 10.64 3.88 7.32
C LEU A 331 10.10 5.00 8.25
N ARG A 332 10.12 4.76 9.57
CA ARG A 332 9.65 5.72 10.60
C ARG A 332 10.44 7.03 10.56
N SER A 333 11.74 6.97 10.35
CA SER A 333 12.61 8.17 10.27
C SER A 333 12.55 8.89 8.91
N GLY A 334 11.79 8.38 7.93
CA GLY A 334 11.67 8.95 6.59
C GLY A 334 12.91 8.78 5.71
N LYS A 335 13.84 7.89 6.07
CA LYS A 335 15.06 7.60 5.28
C LYS A 335 14.76 6.87 3.98
N ILE A 336 13.67 6.09 3.94
CA ILE A 336 13.24 5.38 2.75
C ILE A 336 12.52 6.35 1.82
N ALA A 337 13.09 6.62 0.66
CA ALA A 337 12.51 7.54 -0.32
C ALA A 337 11.36 6.91 -1.11
N GLY A 338 11.52 5.66 -1.57
CA GLY A 338 10.51 4.90 -2.30
C GLY A 338 9.86 3.82 -1.42
N ARG A 339 10.15 2.56 -1.74
CA ARG A 339 9.67 1.38 -0.99
C ARG A 339 10.83 0.56 -0.44
N ALA A 340 10.68 0.10 0.77
CA ALA A 340 11.50 -0.98 1.29
C ALA A 340 10.86 -2.33 0.99
N VAL A 341 11.67 -3.28 0.59
CA VAL A 341 11.30 -4.69 0.41
C VAL A 341 12.05 -5.54 1.42
N ILE A 342 11.35 -6.45 2.05
CA ILE A 342 11.92 -7.44 2.96
C ILE A 342 12.12 -8.74 2.18
N GLU A 343 13.37 -9.20 2.07
CA GLU A 343 13.68 -10.52 1.59
C GLU A 343 13.41 -11.53 2.71
N ILE A 344 12.38 -12.35 2.52
CA ILE A 344 11.86 -13.26 3.54
C ILE A 344 12.59 -14.59 3.48
N SER A 345 12.70 -15.19 2.30
CA SER A 345 13.39 -16.47 2.10
C SER A 345 14.13 -16.49 0.77
N LYS A 346 15.18 -17.33 0.69
CA LYS A 346 15.92 -17.60 -0.55
C LYS A 346 15.24 -18.64 -1.43
#